data_b5c65a9516d3d5368f302b23b1792d5e
#
_entry.id   b5c65a9516d3d5368f302b23b1792d5e
#
_cell.length_a   1.000
_cell.length_b   1.000
_cell.length_c   1.000
_cell.angle_alpha   90.00
_cell.angle_beta   90.00
_cell.angle_gamma   90.00
#
_symmetry.space_group_name_H-M   'P 1'
#
loop_
_entity.id
_entity.type
_entity.pdbx_description
1 polymer ?
#
loop_
_entity_poly.entity_id
_entity_poly.type
_entity_poly.pdbx_seq_one_letter_code
_entity_poly.pdbx_strand_id
1 'polypeptide(L)'
;SYFFLLSGENSTLPIAEFKSIIRTYDANSTIHKYNNIMFSVNGKLNLERILERGAYIKNGGILVGIYNINEFNEINNFPDIKFNTFSIKVINYSNLESSQKLVEKLDDKIKKTFPEARVNLEEPDVIFLTITYEDKLIITIKHNFSHKKEWYKRRARMRPFFHPSALTPKFSR
;
A
#
# COMPACT_ATOMS: atom_id res chain seq x y z
N SER A 1 4.65 -12.53 -2.38
CA SER A 1 3.73 -11.70 -3.18
C SER A 1 3.60 -10.31 -2.57
N TYR A 2 3.33 -9.34 -3.40
CA TYR A 2 3.18 -7.93 -3.02
C TYR A 2 1.88 -7.38 -3.60
N PHE A 3 1.32 -6.40 -2.95
CA PHE A 3 0.16 -5.67 -3.46
C PHE A 3 0.46 -4.18 -3.51
N PHE A 4 -0.01 -3.50 -4.56
CA PHE A 4 0.23 -2.09 -4.80
C PHE A 4 -1.08 -1.36 -5.13
N LEU A 5 -1.21 -0.17 -4.55
CA LEU A 5 -2.29 0.78 -4.83
C LEU A 5 -1.70 1.99 -5.55
N LEU A 6 -2.15 2.24 -6.76
CA LEU A 6 -1.70 3.35 -7.59
C LEU A 6 -2.59 4.59 -7.42
N SER A 7 -2.09 5.72 -7.91
CA SER A 7 -2.87 6.95 -8.04
C SER A 7 -3.92 6.81 -9.16
N GLY A 8 -5.12 7.32 -8.91
CA GLY A 8 -6.16 7.44 -9.93
C GLY A 8 -6.11 8.78 -10.71
N GLU A 9 -5.05 9.60 -10.55
CA GLU A 9 -4.96 10.93 -11.16
C GLU A 9 -4.90 10.90 -12.69
N ASN A 10 -4.44 9.79 -13.26
CA ASN A 10 -4.35 9.57 -14.70
C ASN A 10 -4.61 8.10 -15.00
N SER A 11 -5.19 7.80 -16.15
CA SER A 11 -5.58 6.42 -16.52
C SER A 11 -4.41 5.56 -16.99
N THR A 12 -3.33 6.12 -17.50
CA THR A 12 -2.24 5.39 -18.16
C THR A 12 -0.88 5.58 -17.49
N LEU A 13 -0.51 6.80 -17.10
CA LEU A 13 0.81 7.10 -16.54
C LEU A 13 1.14 6.29 -15.26
N PRO A 14 0.24 6.16 -14.28
CA PRO A 14 0.53 5.35 -13.10
C PRO A 14 0.83 3.90 -13.42
N ILE A 15 0.11 3.33 -14.38
CA ILE A 15 0.28 1.93 -14.81
C ILE A 15 1.60 1.75 -15.56
N ALA A 16 1.95 2.69 -16.43
CA ALA A 16 3.20 2.66 -17.19
C ALA A 16 4.41 2.79 -16.27
N GLU A 17 4.39 3.77 -15.34
CA GLU A 17 5.44 3.93 -14.32
C GLU A 17 5.59 2.66 -13.49
N PHE A 18 4.48 2.15 -12.94
CA PHE A 18 4.46 0.97 -12.11
C PHE A 18 5.10 -0.24 -12.82
N LYS A 19 4.63 -0.55 -14.02
CA LYS A 19 5.17 -1.68 -14.80
C LYS A 19 6.66 -1.52 -15.10
N SER A 20 7.10 -0.31 -15.44
CA SER A 20 8.50 -0.01 -15.70
C SER A 20 9.36 -0.22 -14.45
N ILE A 21 8.91 0.29 -13.31
CA ILE A 21 9.62 0.12 -12.04
C ILE A 21 9.72 -1.37 -11.68
N ILE A 22 8.60 -2.11 -11.70
CA ILE A 22 8.61 -3.53 -11.35
C ILE A 22 9.58 -4.32 -12.23
N ARG A 23 9.53 -4.12 -13.54
CA ARG A 23 10.44 -4.81 -14.49
C ARG A 23 11.91 -4.45 -14.29
N THR A 24 12.21 -3.24 -13.80
CA THR A 24 13.58 -2.83 -13.49
C THR A 24 14.15 -3.62 -12.31
N TYR A 25 13.31 -3.96 -11.32
CA TYR A 25 13.73 -4.71 -10.14
C TYR A 25 13.67 -6.23 -10.34
N ASP A 26 12.69 -6.71 -11.08
CA ASP A 26 12.54 -8.13 -11.40
C ASP A 26 11.80 -8.29 -12.74
N ALA A 27 12.57 -8.55 -13.81
CA ALA A 27 12.05 -8.73 -15.15
C ALA A 27 11.11 -9.96 -15.30
N ASN A 28 11.28 -10.96 -14.42
CA ASN A 28 10.50 -12.20 -14.44
C ASN A 28 9.26 -12.14 -13.54
N SER A 29 9.02 -11.01 -12.89
CA SER A 29 7.85 -10.86 -12.04
C SER A 29 6.54 -10.96 -12.82
N THR A 30 5.56 -11.59 -12.18
CA THR A 30 4.19 -11.67 -12.71
C THR A 30 3.31 -10.61 -12.08
N ILE A 31 2.69 -9.79 -12.93
CA ILE A 31 1.82 -8.69 -12.52
C ILE A 31 0.37 -9.07 -12.79
N HIS A 32 -0.47 -9.11 -11.74
CA HIS A 32 -1.91 -9.28 -11.85
C HIS A 32 -2.60 -7.94 -11.63
N LYS A 33 -3.52 -7.60 -12.53
CA LYS A 33 -4.32 -6.38 -12.48
C LYS A 33 -5.73 -6.72 -11.97
N TYR A 34 -6.17 -6.06 -10.90
CA TYR A 34 -7.56 -6.14 -10.42
C TYR A 34 -8.42 -5.03 -11.02
N ASN A 35 -7.88 -3.82 -11.06
CA ASN A 35 -8.49 -2.67 -11.74
C ASN A 35 -7.38 -1.67 -12.13
N ASN A 36 -7.75 -0.43 -12.49
CA ASN A 36 -6.77 0.57 -12.96
C ASN A 36 -5.83 1.09 -11.87
N ILE A 37 -6.10 0.83 -10.60
CA ILE A 37 -5.29 1.30 -9.47
C ILE A 37 -4.78 0.18 -8.55
N MET A 38 -5.23 -1.07 -8.71
CA MET A 38 -4.93 -2.19 -7.83
C MET A 38 -4.22 -3.30 -8.58
N PHE A 39 -3.04 -3.68 -8.09
CA PHE A 39 -2.17 -4.68 -8.70
C PHE A 39 -1.54 -5.57 -7.65
N SER A 40 -1.41 -6.88 -7.92
CA SER A 40 -0.51 -7.73 -7.17
C SER A 40 0.68 -8.15 -8.05
N VAL A 41 1.80 -8.43 -7.38
CA VAL A 41 3.04 -8.83 -8.06
C VAL A 41 3.64 -10.02 -7.34
N ASN A 42 3.95 -11.06 -8.09
CA ASN A 42 4.76 -12.17 -7.63
C ASN A 42 6.18 -12.01 -8.18
N GLY A 43 7.16 -11.92 -7.29
CA GLY A 43 8.56 -11.70 -7.68
C GLY A 43 9.45 -11.40 -6.47
N LYS A 44 10.72 -11.15 -6.73
CA LYS A 44 11.72 -10.74 -5.73
C LYS A 44 11.90 -9.22 -5.77
N LEU A 45 11.12 -8.51 -4.97
CA LEU A 45 11.07 -7.05 -5.02
C LEU A 45 11.64 -6.41 -3.74
N ASN A 46 12.31 -5.29 -3.90
CA ASN A 46 12.61 -4.41 -2.79
C ASN A 46 11.48 -3.36 -2.66
N LEU A 47 10.54 -3.65 -1.75
CA LEU A 47 9.32 -2.86 -1.56
C LEU A 47 9.64 -1.40 -1.23
N GLU A 48 10.59 -1.15 -0.33
CA GLU A 48 10.98 0.19 0.11
C GLU A 48 11.42 1.05 -1.07
N ARG A 49 12.38 0.55 -1.86
CA ARG A 49 12.89 1.25 -3.04
C ARG A 49 11.83 1.50 -4.11
N ILE A 50 10.92 0.55 -4.29
CA ILE A 50 9.79 0.70 -5.22
C ILE A 50 8.86 1.81 -4.75
N LEU A 51 8.50 1.81 -3.47
CA LEU A 51 7.65 2.83 -2.88
C LEU A 51 8.31 4.21 -2.88
N GLU A 52 9.61 4.29 -2.67
CA GLU A 52 10.37 5.54 -2.73
C GLU A 52 10.43 6.08 -4.17
N ARG A 53 10.71 5.22 -5.14
CA ARG A 53 10.89 5.60 -6.54
C ARG A 53 9.59 5.95 -7.25
N GLY A 54 8.50 5.24 -6.97
CA GLY A 54 7.22 5.42 -7.65
C GLY A 54 6.52 6.73 -7.29
N ALA A 55 6.33 7.63 -8.25
CA ALA A 55 5.61 8.89 -8.03
C ALA A 55 4.09 8.65 -7.92
N TYR A 56 3.57 7.70 -8.68
CA TYR A 56 2.15 7.34 -8.74
C TYR A 56 1.78 6.12 -7.89
N ILE A 57 2.72 5.46 -7.21
CA ILE A 57 2.41 4.38 -6.29
C ILE A 57 2.02 5.00 -4.94
N LYS A 58 0.74 4.95 -4.58
CA LYS A 58 0.24 5.50 -3.31
C LYS A 58 0.62 4.65 -2.11
N ASN A 59 0.41 3.35 -2.22
CA ASN A 59 0.68 2.38 -1.18
C ASN A 59 1.17 1.07 -1.78
N GLY A 60 1.82 0.27 -0.94
CA GLY A 60 2.22 -1.09 -1.27
C GLY A 60 2.64 -1.82 -0.02
N GLY A 61 2.57 -3.14 -0.07
CA GLY A 61 2.92 -4.01 1.05
C GLY A 61 3.12 -5.45 0.62
N ILE A 62 3.64 -6.26 1.53
CA ILE A 62 3.64 -7.71 1.40
C ILE A 62 2.19 -8.16 1.48
N LEU A 63 1.71 -8.91 0.49
CA LEU A 63 0.35 -9.41 0.45
C LEU A 63 0.20 -10.55 1.46
N VAL A 64 -0.67 -10.35 2.44
CA VAL A 64 -1.09 -11.41 3.39
C VAL A 64 -2.09 -12.32 2.69
N GLY A 65 -3.12 -11.76 2.09
CA GLY A 65 -4.13 -12.49 1.37
C GLY A 65 -5.23 -11.59 0.81
N ILE A 66 -6.05 -12.21 -0.03
CA ILE A 66 -7.27 -11.64 -0.58
C ILE A 66 -8.39 -12.58 -0.18
N TYR A 67 -9.32 -12.08 0.61
CA TYR A 67 -10.42 -12.83 1.20
C TYR A 67 -11.75 -12.26 0.72
N ASN A 68 -12.81 -13.04 0.84
CA ASN A 68 -14.15 -12.49 0.76
C ASN A 68 -14.46 -11.74 2.07
N ILE A 69 -15.11 -10.58 2.00
CA ILE A 69 -15.42 -9.77 3.18
C ILE A 69 -16.29 -10.53 4.21
N ASN A 70 -17.07 -11.49 3.74
CA ASN A 70 -17.90 -12.37 4.59
C ASN A 70 -17.09 -13.53 5.23
N GLU A 71 -15.89 -13.83 4.69
CA GLU A 71 -15.02 -14.93 5.12
C GLU A 71 -13.88 -14.44 6.03
N PHE A 72 -14.11 -13.38 6.76
CA PHE A 72 -13.13 -12.75 7.66
C PHE A 72 -12.49 -13.75 8.65
N ASN A 73 -13.21 -14.80 9.01
CA ASN A 73 -12.73 -15.83 9.92
C ASN A 73 -11.60 -16.71 9.36
N GLU A 74 -11.42 -16.75 8.04
CA GLU A 74 -10.40 -17.53 7.36
C GLU A 74 -9.02 -16.87 7.33
N ILE A 75 -8.90 -15.63 7.82
CA ILE A 75 -7.63 -14.92 7.92
C ILE A 75 -6.78 -15.55 9.03
N ASN A 76 -5.94 -16.50 8.71
CA ASN A 76 -5.08 -17.19 9.68
C ASN A 76 -3.60 -17.22 9.26
N ASN A 77 -3.28 -16.87 8.01
CA ASN A 77 -1.93 -16.99 7.45
C ASN A 77 -1.23 -15.63 7.40
N PHE A 78 -0.83 -15.13 8.55
CA PHE A 78 0.09 -13.99 8.57
C PHE A 78 1.52 -14.46 8.25
N PRO A 79 2.31 -13.69 7.47
CA PRO A 79 3.71 -14.01 7.25
C PRO A 79 4.48 -13.94 8.56
N ASP A 80 5.54 -14.74 8.69
CA ASP A 80 6.45 -14.71 9.84
C ASP A 80 7.28 -13.42 9.83
N ILE A 81 6.73 -12.37 10.42
CA ILE A 81 7.34 -11.05 10.54
C ILE A 81 7.45 -10.70 12.01
N LYS A 82 8.65 -10.33 12.45
CA LYS A 82 8.89 -9.84 13.81
C LYS A 82 8.66 -8.33 13.88
N PHE A 83 7.81 -7.91 14.80
CA PHE A 83 7.54 -6.51 15.12
C PHE A 83 7.04 -6.40 16.56
N ASN A 84 7.25 -5.26 17.18
CA ASN A 84 6.77 -4.98 18.54
C ASN A 84 5.51 -4.11 18.52
N THR A 85 5.43 -3.23 17.54
CA THR A 85 4.32 -2.29 17.43
C THR A 85 3.70 -2.30 16.03
N PHE A 86 2.38 -2.08 15.99
CA PHE A 86 1.66 -2.05 14.72
C PHE A 86 0.55 -0.99 14.69
N SER A 87 0.14 -0.63 13.49
CA SER A 87 -1.10 0.11 13.26
C SER A 87 -1.91 -0.54 12.13
N ILE A 88 -3.21 -0.29 12.15
CA ILE A 88 -4.14 -0.76 11.12
C ILE A 88 -4.66 0.46 10.35
N LYS A 89 -4.54 0.42 9.02
CA LYS A 89 -5.11 1.43 8.13
C LYS A 89 -6.11 0.78 7.20
N VAL A 90 -7.32 1.30 7.14
CA VAL A 90 -8.37 0.81 6.24
C VAL A 90 -8.62 1.82 5.12
N ILE A 91 -8.61 1.33 3.89
CA ILE A 91 -9.06 2.06 2.70
C ILE A 91 -10.32 1.36 2.20
N ASN A 92 -11.46 1.98 2.43
CA ASN A 92 -12.76 1.35 2.19
C ASN A 92 -13.37 1.87 0.89
N TYR A 93 -13.31 1.06 -0.18
CA TYR A 93 -13.95 1.37 -1.46
C TYR A 93 -15.32 0.69 -1.62
N SER A 94 -15.59 -0.38 -0.88
CA SER A 94 -16.84 -1.15 -1.06
C SER A 94 -18.00 -0.64 -0.21
N ASN A 95 -17.70 -0.01 0.94
CA ASN A 95 -18.69 0.44 1.94
C ASN A 95 -19.64 -0.67 2.46
N LEU A 96 -19.32 -1.94 2.24
CA LEU A 96 -20.12 -3.08 2.72
C LEU A 96 -20.07 -3.23 4.24
N GLU A 97 -18.95 -2.86 4.85
CA GLU A 97 -18.75 -2.85 6.29
C GLU A 97 -18.06 -1.56 6.72
N SER A 98 -18.35 -1.08 7.93
CA SER A 98 -17.69 0.15 8.41
C SER A 98 -16.21 -0.09 8.65
N SER A 99 -15.38 0.92 8.36
CA SER A 99 -13.93 0.85 8.58
C SER A 99 -13.58 0.53 10.04
N GLN A 100 -14.37 1.04 11.00
CA GLN A 100 -14.15 0.78 12.42
C GLN A 100 -14.34 -0.70 12.76
N LYS A 101 -15.41 -1.35 12.29
CA LYS A 101 -15.64 -2.78 12.49
C LYS A 101 -14.53 -3.64 11.89
N LEU A 102 -14.03 -3.25 10.71
CA LEU A 102 -12.91 -3.94 10.07
C LEU A 102 -11.63 -3.82 10.90
N VAL A 103 -11.35 -2.64 11.45
CA VAL A 103 -10.21 -2.42 12.35
C VAL A 103 -10.32 -3.30 13.59
N GLU A 104 -11.47 -3.30 14.27
CA GLU A 104 -11.71 -4.10 15.48
C GLU A 104 -11.52 -5.61 15.23
N LYS A 105 -12.13 -6.13 14.16
CA LYS A 105 -12.00 -7.54 13.77
C LYS A 105 -10.54 -7.92 13.45
N LEU A 106 -9.81 -7.03 12.77
CA LEU A 106 -8.43 -7.30 12.39
C LEU A 106 -7.50 -7.17 13.60
N ASP A 107 -7.72 -6.22 14.50
CA ASP A 107 -6.98 -6.06 15.75
C ASP A 107 -7.06 -7.31 16.60
N ASP A 108 -8.26 -7.86 16.80
CA ASP A 108 -8.48 -9.12 17.51
C ASP A 108 -7.68 -10.29 16.91
N LYS A 109 -7.64 -10.37 15.57
CA LYS A 109 -6.90 -11.42 14.88
C LYS A 109 -5.38 -11.25 15.01
N ILE A 110 -4.89 -10.02 14.84
CA ILE A 110 -3.47 -9.71 14.98
C ILE A 110 -3.01 -10.01 16.42
N LYS A 111 -3.74 -9.59 17.43
CA LYS A 111 -3.41 -9.84 18.84
C LYS A 111 -3.42 -11.31 19.20
N LYS A 112 -4.32 -12.11 18.60
CA LYS A 112 -4.30 -13.58 18.77
C LYS A 112 -3.07 -14.23 18.17
N THR A 113 -2.61 -13.73 17.03
CA THR A 113 -1.44 -14.27 16.31
C THR A 113 -0.12 -13.75 16.90
N PHE A 114 -0.10 -12.48 17.31
CA PHE A 114 1.08 -11.79 17.84
C PHE A 114 0.76 -11.18 19.21
N PRO A 115 0.69 -11.99 20.29
CA PRO A 115 0.22 -11.54 21.60
C PRO A 115 1.12 -10.47 22.25
N GLU A 116 2.40 -10.44 21.89
CA GLU A 116 3.36 -9.45 22.39
C GLU A 116 3.27 -8.08 21.67
N ALA A 117 2.61 -8.02 20.51
CA ALA A 117 2.54 -6.81 19.72
C ALA A 117 1.55 -5.80 20.30
N ARG A 118 1.95 -4.53 20.28
CA ARG A 118 1.14 -3.40 20.80
C ARG A 118 0.73 -2.46 19.69
N VAL A 119 -0.44 -1.85 19.86
CA VAL A 119 -0.90 -0.80 18.93
C VAL A 119 -0.11 0.48 19.16
N ASN A 120 0.45 1.04 18.09
CA ASN A 120 1.07 2.36 18.08
C ASN A 120 0.61 3.09 16.81
N LEU A 121 -0.12 4.19 16.98
CA LEU A 121 -0.69 4.94 15.85
C LEU A 121 0.27 6.01 15.29
N GLU A 122 1.24 6.44 16.07
CA GLU A 122 2.19 7.49 15.68
C GLU A 122 3.37 6.91 14.90
N GLU A 123 4.12 5.99 15.51
CA GLU A 123 5.31 5.38 14.94
C GLU A 123 5.30 3.85 15.11
N PRO A 124 4.44 3.13 14.37
CA PRO A 124 4.41 1.67 14.41
C PRO A 124 5.60 1.08 13.64
N ASP A 125 6.08 -0.09 14.06
CA ASP A 125 7.09 -0.85 13.29
C ASP A 125 6.52 -1.32 11.96
N VAL A 126 5.26 -1.78 11.99
CA VAL A 126 4.55 -2.26 10.80
C VAL A 126 3.15 -1.65 10.69
N ILE A 127 2.68 -1.54 9.46
CA ILE A 127 1.35 -1.06 9.14
C ILE A 127 0.60 -2.17 8.42
N PHE A 128 -0.50 -2.64 8.99
CA PHE A 128 -1.48 -3.48 8.32
C PHE A 128 -2.40 -2.59 7.49
N LEU A 129 -2.19 -2.61 6.18
CA LEU A 129 -3.05 -1.88 5.26
C LEU A 129 -4.12 -2.81 4.72
N THR A 130 -5.36 -2.52 5.04
CA THR A 130 -6.53 -3.26 4.62
C THR A 130 -7.29 -2.45 3.59
N ILE A 131 -7.59 -3.07 2.46
CA ILE A 131 -8.31 -2.43 1.36
C ILE A 131 -9.55 -3.27 1.07
N THR A 132 -10.73 -2.63 1.09
CA THR A 132 -11.95 -3.28 0.63
C THR A 132 -12.27 -2.82 -0.78
N TYR A 133 -12.61 -3.76 -1.65
CA TYR A 133 -13.00 -3.49 -3.02
C TYR A 133 -14.00 -4.55 -3.48
N GLU A 134 -15.17 -4.11 -3.92
CA GLU A 134 -16.30 -5.01 -4.18
C GLU A 134 -16.61 -5.86 -2.94
N ASP A 135 -16.64 -7.18 -3.07
CA ASP A 135 -16.82 -8.16 -1.98
C ASP A 135 -15.49 -8.63 -1.37
N LYS A 136 -14.36 -8.06 -1.81
CA LYS A 136 -13.01 -8.51 -1.42
C LYS A 136 -12.40 -7.66 -0.33
N LEU A 137 -11.68 -8.33 0.54
CA LEU A 137 -10.85 -7.79 1.60
C LEU A 137 -9.38 -8.13 1.30
N ILE A 138 -8.59 -7.14 0.99
CA ILE A 138 -7.17 -7.28 0.67
C ILE A 138 -6.36 -6.82 1.88
N ILE A 139 -5.53 -7.69 2.43
CA ILE A 139 -4.69 -7.39 3.59
C ILE A 139 -3.24 -7.41 3.17
N THR A 140 -2.53 -6.33 3.49
CA THR A 140 -1.11 -6.19 3.24
C THR A 140 -0.38 -5.71 4.48
N ILE A 141 0.89 -6.06 4.59
CA ILE A 141 1.78 -5.61 5.66
C ILE A 141 2.93 -4.84 5.03
N LYS A 142 3.26 -3.70 5.61
CA LYS A 142 4.47 -2.96 5.27
C LYS A 142 5.18 -2.45 6.52
N HIS A 143 6.49 -2.43 6.49
CA HIS A 143 7.25 -1.69 7.49
C HIS A 143 6.93 -0.19 7.40
N ASN A 144 6.98 0.50 8.54
CA ASN A 144 6.80 1.94 8.57
C ASN A 144 8.11 2.61 8.11
N PHE A 145 8.26 2.71 6.79
CA PHE A 145 9.40 3.43 6.21
C PHE A 145 9.25 4.93 6.52
N SER A 146 10.27 5.51 7.11
CA SER A 146 10.31 6.92 7.50
C SER A 146 10.30 7.90 6.30
N HIS A 147 10.48 7.42 5.09
CA HIS A 147 10.49 8.25 3.89
C HIS A 147 9.10 8.69 3.49
N LYS A 148 8.64 9.78 4.08
CA LYS A 148 7.45 10.50 3.59
C LYS A 148 7.77 11.04 2.20
N LYS A 149 7.00 10.63 1.20
CA LYS A 149 7.07 11.22 -0.15
C LYS A 149 6.61 12.68 -0.08
N GLU A 150 7.51 13.58 0.20
CA GLU A 150 7.21 15.00 0.35
C GLU A 150 7.15 15.71 -1.02
N TRP A 151 6.43 15.10 -1.99
CA TRP A 151 6.24 15.70 -3.30
C TRP A 151 5.65 17.10 -3.25
N TYR A 152 4.82 17.39 -2.23
CA TYR A 152 4.25 18.72 -2.04
C TYR A 152 5.32 19.78 -1.78
N LYS A 153 6.44 19.44 -1.13
CA LYS A 153 7.57 20.37 -0.92
C LYS A 153 8.31 20.70 -2.23
N ARG A 154 8.14 19.88 -3.26
CA ARG A 154 8.73 20.09 -4.58
C ARG A 154 7.79 20.79 -5.57
N ARG A 155 6.60 21.21 -5.13
CA ARG A 155 5.66 21.94 -5.99
C ARG A 155 6.31 23.21 -6.55
N ALA A 156 5.93 23.59 -7.77
CA ALA A 156 6.49 24.76 -8.45
C ALA A 156 6.41 26.01 -7.58
N ARG A 157 5.32 26.22 -6.83
CA ARG A 157 5.12 27.35 -5.90
C ARG A 157 6.11 27.39 -4.74
N MET A 158 6.72 26.27 -4.38
CA MET A 158 7.69 26.16 -3.28
C MET A 158 9.13 26.35 -3.75
N ARG A 159 9.36 26.57 -5.05
CA ARG A 159 10.68 26.84 -5.60
C ARG A 159 11.02 28.32 -5.49
N PRO A 160 12.30 28.68 -5.35
CA PRO A 160 12.72 30.09 -5.34
C PRO A 160 12.28 30.86 -6.60
N PHE A 161 12.21 30.15 -7.72
CA PHE A 161 11.72 30.71 -9.00
C PHE A 161 10.50 29.90 -9.44
N PHE A 162 9.38 30.56 -9.54
CA PHE A 162 8.11 29.98 -9.96
C PHE A 162 7.72 30.50 -11.35
N HIS A 163 7.43 29.58 -12.26
CA HIS A 163 6.80 29.88 -13.54
C HIS A 163 5.39 29.26 -13.57
N PRO A 164 4.33 29.98 -13.95
CA PRO A 164 2.96 29.49 -13.92
C PRO A 164 2.73 28.21 -14.72
N SER A 165 3.47 28.01 -15.81
CA SER A 165 3.39 26.80 -16.66
C SER A 165 4.37 25.69 -16.25
N ALA A 166 5.04 25.80 -15.10
CA ALA A 166 5.93 24.75 -14.64
C ALA A 166 5.16 23.46 -14.34
N LEU A 167 5.67 22.35 -14.86
CA LEU A 167 5.11 21.02 -14.60
C LEU A 167 5.18 20.68 -13.10
N THR A 168 4.16 19.95 -12.64
CA THR A 168 4.22 19.41 -11.28
C THR A 168 5.36 18.41 -11.14
N PRO A 169 5.93 18.21 -9.94
CA PRO A 169 7.05 17.29 -9.75
C PRO A 169 6.80 15.86 -10.21
N LYS A 170 5.54 15.42 -10.22
CA LYS A 170 5.17 14.09 -10.70
C LYS A 170 5.30 13.94 -12.21
N PHE A 171 5.04 15.02 -12.97
CA PHE A 171 5.12 15.01 -14.43
C PHE A 171 6.53 15.32 -14.95
N SER A 172 7.37 15.96 -14.13
CA SER A 172 8.73 16.36 -14.53
C SER A 172 9.80 15.30 -14.22
N ARG A 173 9.41 14.12 -13.77
CA ARG A 173 10.31 13.02 -13.37
C ARG A 173 10.56 11.98 -14.45
#